data_45937c7e5d5516948714713a321c3086
#
_entry.id   45937c7e5d5516948714713a321c3086
#
_cell.length_a   1.000
_cell.length_b   1.000
_cell.length_c   1.000
_cell.angle_alpha   90.00
_cell.angle_beta   90.00
_cell.angle_gamma   90.00
#
_symmetry.space_group_name_H-M   'P 1'
#
loop_
_entity.id
_entity.type
_entity.pdbx_description
1 polymer ?
#
loop_
_entity_poly.entity_id
_entity_poly.type
_entity_poly.pdbx_seq_one_letter_code
_entity_poly.pdbx_strand_id
1 'polypeptide(L)'
;VTINISHVPYETKARHYAHIDAPGHRDYIKNMVTGAAQMDGAILVIAATDGVMPQTKEHVLLARQVNVPKLVIALNKVDAVDDTELLDIVEMEIKELLTKYKYSEDTPVIRVSALKALEGDKEAQEGIMKLMDAVDTWIDTPKRELDKPFLMPVEDVFSIKGRGTVVTGRIDRGVVKVG
;
A
#
# COMPACT_ATOMS: atom_id res chain seq x y z
N VAL A 1 13.29 -7.50 7.01
CA VAL A 1 11.89 -7.94 7.27
C VAL A 1 11.25 -6.88 8.14
N THR A 2 10.16 -6.29 7.66
CA THR A 2 9.37 -5.31 8.42
C THR A 2 8.59 -6.04 9.51
N ILE A 3 8.78 -5.64 10.77
CA ILE A 3 8.09 -6.24 11.93
C ILE A 3 6.95 -5.36 12.40
N ASN A 4 7.17 -4.04 12.44
CA ASN A 4 6.22 -3.04 12.90
C ASN A 4 5.78 -2.14 11.72
N ILE A 5 4.61 -1.52 11.88
CA ILE A 5 4.13 -0.51 10.95
C ILE A 5 5.07 0.69 10.95
N SER A 6 5.45 1.15 9.78
CA SER A 6 6.23 2.37 9.60
C SER A 6 5.44 3.38 8.76
N HIS A 7 5.50 4.64 9.15
CA HIS A 7 4.85 5.74 8.45
C HIS A 7 5.90 6.62 7.78
N VAL A 8 5.82 6.75 6.47
CA VAL A 8 6.74 7.58 5.68
C VAL A 8 5.92 8.56 4.82
N PRO A 9 6.02 9.87 5.06
CA PRO A 9 5.40 10.84 4.18
C PRO A 9 6.18 10.97 2.89
N TYR A 10 5.49 11.08 1.77
CA TYR A 10 6.03 11.47 0.48
C TYR A 10 4.98 12.18 -0.36
N GLU A 11 5.39 12.78 -1.46
CA GLU A 11 4.50 13.48 -2.36
C GLU A 11 4.83 13.22 -3.83
N THR A 12 3.82 13.29 -4.65
CA THR A 12 3.92 13.40 -6.10
C THR A 12 3.55 14.83 -6.49
N LYS A 13 3.57 15.14 -7.78
CA LYS A 13 3.04 16.43 -8.28
C LYS A 13 1.54 16.59 -8.03
N ALA A 14 0.81 15.48 -7.90
CA ALA A 14 -0.64 15.45 -7.77
C ALA A 14 -1.12 15.40 -6.32
N ARG A 15 -0.37 14.72 -5.44
CA ARG A 15 -0.83 14.38 -4.08
C ARG A 15 0.27 14.31 -3.06
N HIS A 16 -0.16 14.51 -1.81
CA HIS A 16 0.60 14.19 -0.60
C HIS A 16 0.12 12.84 -0.04
N TYR A 17 1.05 11.98 0.33
CA TYR A 17 0.78 10.62 0.82
C TYR A 17 1.34 10.41 2.22
N ALA A 18 0.58 9.74 3.06
CA ALA A 18 1.08 9.07 4.25
C ALA A 18 1.21 7.58 3.91
N HIS A 19 2.43 7.15 3.60
CA HIS A 19 2.72 5.75 3.28
C HIS A 19 2.82 4.94 4.56
N ILE A 20 2.11 3.83 4.59
CA ILE A 20 2.14 2.87 5.69
C ILE A 20 2.82 1.60 5.16
N ASP A 21 4.03 1.33 5.64
CA ASP A 21 4.70 0.06 5.37
C ASP A 21 4.24 -0.96 6.41
N ALA A 22 3.53 -1.99 5.95
CA ALA A 22 2.99 -3.04 6.79
C ALA A 22 3.75 -4.36 6.57
N PRO A 23 4.04 -5.12 7.64
CA PRO A 23 4.72 -6.39 7.51
C PRO A 23 3.86 -7.40 6.74
N GLY A 24 4.47 -8.11 5.78
CA GLY A 24 3.79 -9.13 4.97
C GLY A 24 3.91 -10.54 5.56
N HIS A 25 4.62 -10.75 6.66
CA HIS A 25 4.83 -12.08 7.22
C HIS A 25 3.65 -12.52 8.09
N ARG A 26 3.28 -13.79 7.98
CA ARG A 26 2.13 -14.40 8.68
C ARG A 26 2.11 -14.14 10.18
N ASP A 27 3.28 -14.14 10.82
CA ASP A 27 3.38 -13.94 12.28
C ASP A 27 3.00 -12.52 12.72
N TYR A 28 2.92 -11.56 11.78
CA TYR A 28 2.62 -10.15 12.02
C TYR A 28 1.27 -9.69 11.47
N ILE A 29 0.35 -10.64 11.21
CA ILE A 29 -0.99 -10.36 10.67
C ILE A 29 -1.73 -9.28 11.47
N LYS A 30 -1.60 -9.27 12.80
CA LYS A 30 -2.26 -8.24 13.63
C LYS A 30 -1.82 -6.83 13.26
N ASN A 31 -0.50 -6.62 13.06
CA ASN A 31 0.05 -5.33 12.68
C ASN A 31 -0.39 -4.94 11.26
N MET A 32 -0.47 -5.94 10.36
CA MET A 32 -0.98 -5.71 9.02
C MET A 32 -2.46 -5.32 9.01
N VAL A 33 -3.30 -5.96 9.83
CA VAL A 33 -4.73 -5.59 9.97
C VAL A 33 -4.88 -4.15 10.46
N THR A 34 -4.12 -3.76 11.47
CA THR A 34 -4.17 -2.40 12.03
C THR A 34 -3.75 -1.36 10.97
N GLY A 35 -2.66 -1.63 10.24
CA GLY A 35 -2.21 -0.75 9.16
C GLY A 35 -3.21 -0.69 8.00
N ALA A 36 -3.69 -1.84 7.55
CA ALA A 36 -4.60 -1.92 6.40
C ALA A 36 -5.95 -1.22 6.66
N ALA A 37 -6.46 -1.24 7.89
CA ALA A 37 -7.70 -0.56 8.24
C ALA A 37 -7.63 0.98 8.09
N GLN A 38 -6.42 1.54 7.99
CA GLN A 38 -6.19 2.97 7.85
C GLN A 38 -5.95 3.39 6.39
N MET A 39 -5.87 2.45 5.46
CA MET A 39 -5.49 2.71 4.08
C MET A 39 -6.68 3.18 3.24
N ASP A 40 -6.46 4.25 2.47
CA ASP A 40 -7.41 4.71 1.44
C ASP A 40 -7.21 3.96 0.11
N GLY A 41 -6.12 3.27 -0.04
CA GLY A 41 -5.74 2.36 -1.12
C GLY A 41 -4.46 1.63 -0.74
N ALA A 42 -4.06 0.62 -1.49
CA ALA A 42 -2.83 -0.10 -1.19
C ALA A 42 -2.04 -0.47 -2.45
N ILE A 43 -0.72 -0.54 -2.29
CA ILE A 43 0.19 -1.16 -3.26
C ILE A 43 0.48 -2.58 -2.77
N LEU A 44 0.07 -3.57 -3.54
CA LEU A 44 0.41 -4.97 -3.28
C LEU A 44 1.66 -5.34 -4.07
N VAL A 45 2.74 -5.66 -3.35
CA VAL A 45 4.01 -6.05 -3.97
C VAL A 45 4.06 -7.56 -4.12
N ILE A 46 4.28 -8.02 -5.36
CA ILE A 46 4.41 -9.43 -5.71
C ILE A 46 5.76 -9.62 -6.43
N ALA A 47 6.53 -10.61 -6.01
CA ALA A 47 7.76 -10.95 -6.72
C ALA A 47 7.43 -11.73 -7.99
N ALA A 48 7.91 -11.26 -9.15
CA ALA A 48 7.69 -11.92 -10.44
C ALA A 48 8.26 -13.34 -10.47
N THR A 49 9.35 -13.59 -9.73
CA THR A 49 9.98 -14.90 -9.59
C THR A 49 9.13 -15.93 -8.85
N ASP A 50 8.25 -15.49 -7.97
CA ASP A 50 7.49 -16.36 -7.08
C ASP A 50 6.01 -16.47 -7.50
N GLY A 51 5.51 -15.48 -8.23
CA GLY A 51 4.11 -15.40 -8.65
C GLY A 51 3.13 -15.26 -7.48
N VAL A 52 1.93 -15.82 -7.67
CA VAL A 52 0.85 -15.75 -6.67
C VAL A 52 1.05 -16.81 -5.59
N MET A 53 1.66 -16.42 -4.48
CA MET A 53 1.90 -17.26 -3.31
C MET A 53 0.68 -17.34 -2.37
N PRO A 54 0.60 -18.34 -1.47
CA PRO A 54 -0.45 -18.39 -0.45
C PRO A 54 -0.58 -17.09 0.37
N GLN A 55 0.54 -16.47 0.73
CA GLN A 55 0.57 -15.19 1.43
C GLN A 55 -0.05 -14.06 0.61
N THR A 56 0.17 -14.03 -0.70
CA THR A 56 -0.46 -13.06 -1.61
C THR A 56 -1.98 -13.14 -1.51
N LYS A 57 -2.53 -14.35 -1.48
CA LYS A 57 -3.97 -14.60 -1.32
C LYS A 57 -4.50 -14.11 0.03
N GLU A 58 -3.74 -14.36 1.09
CA GLU A 58 -4.06 -13.89 2.45
C GLU A 58 -4.07 -12.35 2.51
N HIS A 59 -3.11 -11.68 1.87
CA HIS A 59 -3.04 -10.22 1.83
C HIS A 59 -4.22 -9.59 1.07
N VAL A 60 -4.57 -10.14 -0.09
CA VAL A 60 -5.73 -9.66 -0.87
C VAL A 60 -7.03 -9.86 -0.11
N LEU A 61 -7.21 -11.04 0.52
CA LEU A 61 -8.37 -11.33 1.36
C LEU A 61 -8.47 -10.34 2.52
N LEU A 62 -7.36 -10.08 3.19
CA LEU A 62 -7.32 -9.18 4.34
C LEU A 62 -7.60 -7.74 3.93
N ALA A 63 -6.97 -7.24 2.87
CA ALA A 63 -7.25 -5.93 2.32
C ALA A 63 -8.76 -5.76 2.02
N ARG A 64 -9.40 -6.83 1.52
CA ARG A 64 -10.84 -6.83 1.26
C ARG A 64 -11.66 -6.80 2.55
N GLN A 65 -11.27 -7.56 3.57
CA GLN A 65 -11.97 -7.61 4.86
C GLN A 65 -11.94 -6.29 5.61
N VAL A 66 -10.83 -5.55 5.53
CA VAL A 66 -10.68 -4.23 6.15
C VAL A 66 -11.13 -3.09 5.24
N ASN A 67 -11.81 -3.42 4.13
CA ASN A 67 -12.40 -2.46 3.19
C ASN A 67 -11.38 -1.52 2.50
N VAL A 68 -10.18 -1.99 2.17
CA VAL A 68 -9.30 -1.25 1.26
C VAL A 68 -9.99 -1.16 -0.11
N PRO A 69 -10.34 0.03 -0.60
CA PRO A 69 -11.24 0.15 -1.75
C PRO A 69 -10.59 -0.22 -3.08
N LYS A 70 -9.32 0.14 -3.26
CA LYS A 70 -8.58 -0.07 -4.50
C LYS A 70 -7.15 -0.52 -4.23
N LEU A 71 -6.64 -1.38 -5.11
CA LEU A 71 -5.26 -1.86 -5.10
C LEU A 71 -4.55 -1.38 -6.38
N VAL A 72 -3.23 -1.23 -6.28
CA VAL A 72 -2.30 -1.18 -7.41
C VAL A 72 -1.29 -2.28 -7.19
N ILE A 73 -0.94 -3.03 -8.22
CA ILE A 73 -0.01 -4.15 -8.09
C ILE A 73 1.37 -3.72 -8.58
N ALA A 74 2.36 -3.87 -7.73
CA ALA A 74 3.77 -3.77 -8.11
C ALA A 74 4.34 -5.17 -8.33
N LEU A 75 4.46 -5.60 -9.59
CA LEU A 75 5.12 -6.84 -9.95
C LEU A 75 6.62 -6.59 -9.96
N ASN A 76 7.26 -6.89 -8.84
CA ASN A 76 8.66 -6.56 -8.56
C ASN A 76 9.61 -7.70 -8.95
N LYS A 77 10.90 -7.40 -9.03
CA LYS A 77 11.99 -8.32 -9.43
C LYS A 77 11.85 -8.82 -10.88
N VAL A 78 11.31 -8.01 -11.77
CA VAL A 78 11.20 -8.40 -13.19
C VAL A 78 12.56 -8.57 -13.85
N ASP A 79 13.59 -7.93 -13.31
CA ASP A 79 14.99 -8.08 -13.72
C ASP A 79 15.58 -9.48 -13.47
N ALA A 80 14.93 -10.28 -12.63
CA ALA A 80 15.32 -11.67 -12.33
C ALA A 80 14.56 -12.71 -13.18
N VAL A 81 13.73 -12.26 -14.12
CA VAL A 81 12.93 -13.13 -15.01
C VAL A 81 13.30 -12.80 -16.46
N ASP A 82 13.96 -13.74 -17.13
CA ASP A 82 14.40 -13.56 -18.51
C ASP A 82 13.25 -13.75 -19.53
N ASP A 83 12.24 -14.53 -19.15
CA ASP A 83 11.11 -14.88 -20.01
C ASP A 83 9.93 -13.92 -19.79
N THR A 84 9.63 -13.11 -20.80
CA THR A 84 8.50 -12.17 -20.77
C THR A 84 7.14 -12.88 -20.78
N GLU A 85 7.02 -14.07 -21.37
CA GLU A 85 5.78 -14.85 -21.38
C GLU A 85 5.42 -15.29 -19.96
N LEU A 86 6.42 -15.60 -19.13
CA LEU A 86 6.21 -15.93 -17.73
C LEU A 86 5.63 -14.74 -16.94
N LEU A 87 6.08 -13.52 -17.24
CA LEU A 87 5.52 -12.31 -16.64
C LEU A 87 4.04 -12.14 -17.00
N ASP A 88 3.67 -12.39 -18.24
CA ASP A 88 2.28 -12.32 -18.71
C ASP A 88 1.40 -13.33 -17.99
N ILE A 89 1.90 -14.57 -17.79
CA ILE A 89 1.19 -15.62 -17.05
C ILE A 89 0.95 -15.18 -15.60
N VAL A 90 1.98 -14.65 -14.93
CA VAL A 90 1.87 -14.17 -13.55
C VAL A 90 0.85 -13.02 -13.45
N GLU A 91 0.82 -12.11 -14.42
CA GLU A 91 -0.18 -11.04 -14.45
C GLU A 91 -1.61 -11.59 -14.61
N MET A 92 -1.80 -12.61 -15.42
CA MET A 92 -3.10 -13.27 -15.56
C MET A 92 -3.55 -13.90 -14.23
N GLU A 93 -2.67 -14.64 -13.56
CA GLU A 93 -2.95 -15.23 -12.24
C GLU A 93 -3.31 -14.17 -11.19
N ILE A 94 -2.61 -13.02 -11.22
CA ILE A 94 -2.91 -11.89 -10.33
C ILE A 94 -4.32 -11.35 -10.62
N LYS A 95 -4.68 -11.13 -11.88
CA LYS A 95 -6.01 -10.63 -12.27
C LYS A 95 -7.12 -11.60 -11.87
N GLU A 96 -6.94 -12.90 -12.06
CA GLU A 96 -7.87 -13.92 -11.59
C GLU A 96 -8.05 -13.87 -10.07
N LEU A 97 -6.95 -13.73 -9.33
CA LEU A 97 -6.99 -13.61 -7.87
C LEU A 97 -7.79 -12.37 -7.46
N LEU A 98 -7.51 -11.21 -8.05
CA LEU A 98 -8.18 -9.95 -7.75
C LEU A 98 -9.70 -10.04 -8.00
N THR A 99 -10.09 -10.58 -9.15
CA THR A 99 -11.50 -10.80 -9.52
C THR A 99 -12.20 -11.72 -8.52
N LYS A 100 -11.54 -12.80 -8.11
CA LYS A 100 -12.07 -13.72 -7.09
C LYS A 100 -12.40 -13.01 -5.78
N TYR A 101 -11.61 -12.01 -5.39
CA TYR A 101 -11.83 -11.20 -4.18
C TYR A 101 -12.59 -9.90 -4.45
N LYS A 102 -13.25 -9.78 -5.62
CA LYS A 102 -14.13 -8.66 -6.01
C LYS A 102 -13.39 -7.32 -6.13
N TYR A 103 -12.13 -7.33 -6.51
CA TYR A 103 -11.45 -6.17 -7.06
C TYR A 103 -11.68 -6.09 -8.58
N SER A 104 -11.47 -4.90 -9.16
CA SER A 104 -11.65 -4.70 -10.60
C SER A 104 -10.62 -5.47 -11.42
N GLU A 105 -11.03 -5.99 -12.57
CA GLU A 105 -10.13 -6.57 -13.58
C GLU A 105 -9.18 -5.51 -14.19
N ASP A 106 -9.59 -4.25 -14.15
CA ASP A 106 -8.80 -3.11 -14.61
C ASP A 106 -7.74 -2.65 -13.58
N THR A 107 -7.62 -3.35 -12.45
CA THR A 107 -6.59 -3.04 -11.44
C THR A 107 -5.21 -3.00 -12.09
N PRO A 108 -4.48 -1.86 -11.99
CA PRO A 108 -3.18 -1.72 -12.63
C PRO A 108 -2.15 -2.71 -12.07
N VAL A 109 -1.46 -3.41 -12.97
CA VAL A 109 -0.29 -4.24 -12.65
C VAL A 109 0.92 -3.58 -13.31
N ILE A 110 1.85 -3.09 -12.51
CA ILE A 110 3.02 -2.36 -12.99
C ILE A 110 4.26 -3.21 -12.74
N ARG A 111 5.00 -3.50 -13.81
CA ARG A 111 6.29 -4.21 -13.76
C ARG A 111 7.37 -3.28 -13.24
N VAL A 112 8.08 -3.68 -12.21
CA VAL A 112 9.13 -2.87 -11.59
C VAL A 112 10.34 -3.73 -11.19
N SER A 113 11.49 -3.09 -11.13
CA SER A 113 12.68 -3.60 -10.46
C SER A 113 13.15 -2.57 -9.45
N ALA A 114 12.76 -2.73 -8.20
CA ALA A 114 13.15 -1.80 -7.14
C ALA A 114 14.67 -1.79 -6.91
N LEU A 115 15.34 -2.95 -7.07
CA LEU A 115 16.79 -3.04 -6.94
C LEU A 115 17.50 -2.23 -8.03
N LYS A 116 17.17 -2.45 -9.29
CA LYS A 116 17.76 -1.72 -10.41
C LYS A 116 17.49 -0.22 -10.34
N ALA A 117 16.29 0.17 -9.92
CA ALA A 117 15.97 1.58 -9.71
C ALA A 117 16.85 2.23 -8.63
N LEU A 118 17.14 1.53 -7.51
CA LEU A 118 18.06 1.98 -6.47
C LEU A 118 19.51 2.03 -6.95
N GLU A 119 19.92 1.14 -7.86
CA GLU A 119 21.23 1.14 -8.49
C GLU A 119 21.41 2.27 -9.52
N GLY A 120 20.33 3.00 -9.82
CA GLY A 120 20.35 4.17 -10.73
C GLY A 120 20.01 3.84 -12.17
N ASP A 121 19.50 2.64 -12.46
CA ASP A 121 19.01 2.28 -13.79
C ASP A 121 17.80 3.14 -14.16
N LYS A 122 17.87 3.83 -15.30
CA LYS A 122 16.85 4.80 -15.71
C LYS A 122 15.53 4.16 -16.08
N GLU A 123 15.55 3.03 -16.77
CA GLU A 123 14.34 2.32 -17.17
C GLU A 123 13.59 1.77 -15.95
N ALA A 124 14.33 1.23 -14.99
CA ALA A 124 13.77 0.78 -13.74
C ALA A 124 13.19 1.94 -12.89
N GLN A 125 13.86 3.11 -12.89
CA GLN A 125 13.34 4.33 -12.27
C GLN A 125 12.05 4.80 -12.93
N GLU A 126 11.96 4.77 -14.26
CA GLU A 126 10.72 5.07 -14.99
C GLU A 126 9.60 4.08 -14.61
N GLY A 127 9.91 2.80 -14.40
CA GLY A 127 8.97 1.81 -13.89
C GLY A 127 8.38 2.19 -12.53
N ILE A 128 9.22 2.68 -11.61
CA ILE A 128 8.74 3.20 -10.31
C ILE A 128 7.86 4.43 -10.49
N MET A 129 8.23 5.35 -11.40
CA MET A 129 7.39 6.52 -11.68
C MET A 129 6.04 6.14 -12.28
N LYS A 130 5.98 5.14 -13.18
CA LYS A 130 4.72 4.59 -13.71
C LYS A 130 3.85 3.98 -12.59
N LEU A 131 4.48 3.33 -11.59
CA LEU A 131 3.76 2.84 -10.41
C LEU A 131 3.12 4.00 -9.64
N MET A 132 3.85 5.10 -9.44
CA MET A 132 3.32 6.28 -8.75
C MET A 132 2.21 6.97 -9.54
N ASP A 133 2.35 7.07 -10.86
CA ASP A 133 1.29 7.59 -11.75
C ASP A 133 0.03 6.72 -11.69
N ALA A 134 0.18 5.40 -11.62
CA ALA A 134 -0.94 4.48 -11.43
C ALA A 134 -1.62 4.70 -10.08
N VAL A 135 -0.86 4.93 -9.00
CA VAL A 135 -1.43 5.26 -7.69
C VAL A 135 -2.19 6.59 -7.74
N ASP A 136 -1.62 7.62 -8.37
CA ASP A 136 -2.25 8.95 -8.51
C ASP A 136 -3.57 8.92 -9.29
N THR A 137 -3.63 8.10 -10.32
CA THR A 137 -4.78 8.04 -11.23
C THR A 137 -5.83 7.02 -10.84
N TRP A 138 -5.42 5.88 -10.31
CA TRP A 138 -6.32 4.77 -9.99
C TRP A 138 -6.94 4.86 -8.61
N ILE A 139 -6.17 5.26 -7.59
CA ILE A 139 -6.69 5.38 -6.22
C ILE A 139 -7.37 6.74 -6.06
N ASP A 140 -8.65 6.73 -5.70
CA ASP A 140 -9.40 7.97 -5.50
C ASP A 140 -8.88 8.76 -4.30
N THR A 141 -8.93 10.09 -4.41
CA THR A 141 -8.71 10.94 -3.24
C THR A 141 -9.88 10.75 -2.27
N PRO A 142 -9.64 10.32 -1.03
CA PRO A 142 -10.71 10.05 -0.10
C PRO A 142 -11.46 11.33 0.27
N LYS A 143 -12.78 11.26 0.27
CA LYS A 143 -13.64 12.35 0.76
C LYS A 143 -13.63 12.30 2.29
N ARG A 144 -13.11 13.35 2.92
CA ARG A 144 -13.10 13.49 4.37
C ARG A 144 -14.37 14.19 4.85
N GLU A 145 -14.98 13.66 5.92
CA GLU A 145 -16.18 14.23 6.54
C GLU A 145 -15.80 15.37 7.50
N LEU A 146 -15.50 16.54 6.95
CA LEU A 146 -15.00 17.70 7.73
C LEU A 146 -16.06 18.34 8.63
N ASP A 147 -17.34 18.20 8.24
CA ASP A 147 -18.48 18.83 8.96
C ASP A 147 -18.97 18.00 10.16
N LYS A 148 -18.40 16.81 10.37
CA LYS A 148 -18.73 15.97 11.52
C LYS A 148 -17.85 16.29 12.73
N PRO A 149 -18.30 15.91 13.95
CA PRO A 149 -17.46 16.02 15.14
C PRO A 149 -16.13 15.30 14.94
N PHE A 150 -15.06 15.91 15.47
CA PHE A 150 -13.71 15.36 15.41
C PHE A 150 -13.67 13.94 15.97
N LEU A 151 -13.06 13.03 15.25
CA LEU A 151 -12.79 11.66 15.66
C LEU A 151 -11.40 11.23 15.19
N MET A 152 -10.59 10.79 16.12
CA MET A 152 -9.27 10.19 15.88
C MET A 152 -9.13 8.96 16.77
N PRO A 153 -9.22 7.73 16.22
CA PRO A 153 -8.85 6.53 16.95
C PRO A 153 -7.41 6.63 17.43
N VAL A 154 -7.17 6.33 18.70
CA VAL A 154 -5.83 6.39 19.28
C VAL A 154 -5.08 5.10 18.93
N GLU A 155 -3.91 5.23 18.31
CA GLU A 155 -3.05 4.12 17.90
C GLU A 155 -1.93 3.89 18.90
N ASP A 156 -1.33 4.99 19.39
CA ASP A 156 -0.24 4.93 20.35
C ASP A 156 -0.34 6.04 21.39
N VAL A 157 0.19 5.80 22.58
CA VAL A 157 0.19 6.72 23.70
C VAL A 157 1.56 6.76 24.35
N PHE A 158 2.17 7.92 24.43
CA PHE A 158 3.45 8.11 25.09
C PHE A 158 3.52 9.42 25.84
N SER A 159 4.45 9.53 26.78
CA SER A 159 4.66 10.73 27.57
C SER A 159 5.92 11.45 27.10
N ILE A 160 5.79 12.74 26.82
CA ILE A 160 6.94 13.60 26.50
C ILE A 160 7.20 14.50 27.71
N LYS A 161 8.44 14.48 28.20
CA LYS A 161 8.86 15.34 29.33
C LYS A 161 8.65 16.81 28.95
N GLY A 162 7.86 17.52 29.76
CA GLY A 162 7.53 18.92 29.55
C GLY A 162 6.31 19.19 28.64
N ARG A 163 5.75 18.13 28.00
CA ARG A 163 4.54 18.26 27.16
C ARG A 163 3.36 17.40 27.64
N GLY A 164 3.61 16.47 28.54
CA GLY A 164 2.57 15.58 29.07
C GLY A 164 2.31 14.35 28.19
N THR A 165 1.09 13.85 28.27
CA THR A 165 0.65 12.69 27.49
C THR A 165 0.38 13.10 26.04
N VAL A 166 0.98 12.39 25.11
CA VAL A 166 0.82 12.55 23.67
C VAL A 166 0.18 11.30 23.10
N VAL A 167 -0.80 11.47 22.24
CA VAL A 167 -1.45 10.41 21.52
C VAL A 167 -1.21 10.57 20.03
N THR A 168 -1.07 9.45 19.31
CA THR A 168 -1.03 9.43 17.85
C THR A 168 -2.22 8.67 17.30
N GLY A 169 -2.57 8.98 16.06
CA GLY A 169 -3.65 8.33 15.36
C GLY A 169 -4.00 9.06 14.08
N ARG A 170 -4.75 8.40 13.22
CA ARG A 170 -5.29 9.00 12.00
C ARG A 170 -6.56 9.78 12.33
N ILE A 171 -6.67 11.02 11.85
CA ILE A 171 -7.92 11.77 11.92
C ILE A 171 -8.90 11.16 10.93
N ASP A 172 -9.97 10.55 11.44
CA ASP A 172 -10.98 9.86 10.66
C ASP A 172 -12.02 10.85 10.10
N ARG A 173 -12.48 11.80 10.91
CA ARG A 173 -13.43 12.85 10.54
C ARG A 173 -13.29 14.09 11.40
N GLY A 174 -13.91 15.17 10.94
CA GLY A 174 -13.86 16.48 11.60
C GLY A 174 -12.56 17.23 11.36
N VAL A 175 -12.38 18.31 12.08
CA VAL A 175 -11.22 19.21 11.97
C VAL A 175 -10.63 19.44 13.35
N VAL A 176 -9.30 19.39 13.46
CA VAL A 176 -8.55 19.82 14.63
C VAL A 176 -7.67 21.01 14.25
N LYS A 177 -7.60 22.00 15.11
CA LYS A 177 -6.72 23.17 14.94
C LYS A 177 -5.54 23.04 15.88
N VAL A 178 -4.37 23.41 15.36
CA VAL A 178 -3.17 23.58 16.18
C VAL A 178 -3.31 24.90 16.91
N GLY A 179 -3.18 24.88 18.25
CA GLY A 179 -3.34 26.11 19.05
C GLY A 179 -2.98 25.92 20.49
#